data_c6011b66764536b7f6ad159992eec3e5
#
_entry.id   c6011b66764536b7f6ad159992eec3e5
#
_cell.length_a   1.000
_cell.length_b   1.000
_cell.length_c   1.000
_cell.angle_alpha   90.00
_cell.angle_beta   90.00
_cell.angle_gamma   90.00
#
_symmetry.space_group_name_H-M   'P 1'
#
loop_
_entity.id
_entity.type
_entity.pdbx_description
1 polymer ?
#
loop_
_entity_poly.entity_id
_entity_poly.type
_entity_poly.pdbx_seq_one_letter_code
_entity_poly.pdbx_strand_id
1 'polypeptide(L)'
;MMKFKLLLCICLNIVFFSCNEYKKGKEWVSKGFERAEQQFSAQLKAVPVPTAYPRTIGKDGKLKATPMNDWTEGFYPGCLWYLYEYTQKEEWKNAAIRWTEPLEPLKKLTNHHDIGFLM
;
A
#
# COMPACT_ATOMS: atom_id res chain seq x y z
N MET A 1 31.39 24.81 36.36
CA MET A 1 31.06 23.38 36.28
C MET A 1 29.56 23.07 36.23
N MET A 2 28.70 23.80 36.98
CA MET A 2 27.25 23.53 37.04
C MET A 2 26.49 23.76 35.73
N LYS A 3 26.83 24.80 34.95
CA LYS A 3 26.20 25.12 33.66
C LYS A 3 26.45 24.06 32.57
N PHE A 4 27.62 23.41 32.59
CA PHE A 4 27.98 22.36 31.63
C PHE A 4 27.22 21.06 31.87
N LYS A 5 27.02 20.69 33.15
CA LYS A 5 26.22 19.50 33.50
C LYS A 5 24.74 19.66 33.16
N LEU A 6 24.18 20.88 33.32
CA LEU A 6 22.79 21.16 32.94
C LEU A 6 22.56 21.06 31.41
N LEU A 7 23.49 21.60 30.61
CA LEU A 7 23.43 21.52 29.17
C LEU A 7 23.50 20.06 28.66
N LEU A 8 24.38 19.24 29.26
CA LEU A 8 24.51 17.83 28.92
C LEU A 8 23.23 17.04 29.26
N CYS A 9 22.56 17.32 30.37
CA CYS A 9 21.27 16.70 30.72
C CYS A 9 20.14 17.08 29.74
N ILE A 10 20.09 18.33 29.28
CA ILE A 10 19.09 18.78 28.30
C ILE A 10 19.30 18.10 26.97
N CYS A 11 20.52 18.01 26.45
CA CYS A 11 20.84 17.31 25.20
C CYS A 11 20.51 15.81 25.28
N LEU A 12 20.76 15.16 26.42
CA LEU A 12 20.46 13.73 26.61
C LEU A 12 18.95 13.48 26.58
N ASN A 13 18.13 14.34 27.16
CA ASN A 13 16.67 14.20 27.13
C ASN A 13 16.08 14.39 25.73
N ILE A 14 16.63 15.28 24.91
CA ILE A 14 16.18 15.50 23.52
C ILE A 14 16.42 14.25 22.67
N VAL A 15 17.56 13.58 22.84
CA VAL A 15 17.89 12.35 22.11
C VAL A 15 16.93 11.20 22.45
N PHE A 16 16.58 11.03 23.74
CA PHE A 16 15.64 10.00 24.17
C PHE A 16 14.22 10.26 23.67
N PHE A 17 13.77 11.50 23.58
CA PHE A 17 12.45 11.85 23.05
C PHE A 17 12.36 11.55 21.55
N SER A 18 13.37 11.91 20.77
CA SER A 18 13.43 11.65 19.32
C SER A 18 13.41 10.16 19.00
N CYS A 19 14.13 9.32 19.75
CA CYS A 19 14.13 7.86 19.54
C CYS A 19 12.78 7.21 19.86
N ASN A 20 12.00 7.76 20.78
CA ASN A 20 10.70 7.18 21.13
C ASN A 20 9.63 7.45 20.07
N GLU A 21 9.60 8.65 19.50
CA GLU A 21 8.69 8.98 18.39
C GLU A 21 9.00 8.16 17.12
N TYR A 22 10.27 7.92 16.81
CA TYR A 22 10.67 7.09 15.69
C TYR A 22 10.23 5.61 15.84
N LYS A 23 10.33 5.03 17.04
CA LYS A 23 9.84 3.67 17.32
C LYS A 23 8.32 3.57 17.16
N LYS A 24 7.59 4.57 17.67
CA LYS A 24 6.13 4.63 17.55
C LYS A 24 5.66 4.74 16.09
N GLY A 25 6.35 5.54 15.28
CA GLY A 25 6.09 5.63 13.85
C GLY A 25 6.28 4.30 13.11
N LYS A 26 7.36 3.56 13.39
CA LYS A 26 7.60 2.23 12.82
C LYS A 26 6.52 1.21 13.22
N GLU A 27 6.10 1.20 14.47
CA GLU A 27 5.04 0.30 14.94
C GLU A 27 3.70 0.58 14.25
N TRP A 28 3.36 1.84 14.06
CA TRP A 28 2.14 2.22 13.35
C TRP A 28 2.14 1.76 11.89
N VAL A 29 3.27 1.95 11.19
CA VAL A 29 3.45 1.48 9.80
C VAL A 29 3.31 -0.04 9.71
N SER A 30 4.00 -0.78 10.59
CA SER A 30 3.93 -2.25 10.62
C SER A 30 2.49 -2.74 10.79
N LYS A 31 1.75 -2.21 11.76
CA LYS A 31 0.34 -2.55 11.97
C LYS A 31 -0.53 -2.20 10.74
N GLY A 32 -0.23 -1.11 10.05
CA GLY A 32 -0.89 -0.73 8.81
C GLY A 32 -0.70 -1.78 7.72
N PHE A 33 0.52 -2.24 7.51
CA PHE A 33 0.82 -3.29 6.52
C PHE A 33 0.24 -4.64 6.90
N GLU A 34 0.30 -5.05 8.18
CA GLU A 34 -0.35 -6.29 8.66
C GLU A 34 -1.86 -6.30 8.35
N ARG A 35 -2.52 -5.17 8.59
CA ARG A 35 -3.94 -5.02 8.25
C ARG A 35 -4.19 -5.04 6.74
N ALA A 36 -3.32 -4.39 5.96
CA ALA A 36 -3.40 -4.40 4.51
C ALA A 36 -3.24 -5.83 3.96
N GLU A 37 -2.27 -6.61 4.44
CA GLU A 37 -2.11 -8.01 4.05
C GLU A 37 -3.39 -8.83 4.27
N GLN A 38 -4.05 -8.67 5.43
CA GLN A 38 -5.31 -9.36 5.73
C GLN A 38 -6.42 -8.97 4.75
N GLN A 39 -6.56 -7.67 4.46
CA GLN A 39 -7.59 -7.15 3.56
C GLN A 39 -7.34 -7.59 2.11
N PHE A 40 -6.12 -7.48 1.61
CA PHE A 40 -5.77 -7.89 0.24
C PHE A 40 -5.84 -9.40 0.06
N SER A 41 -5.48 -10.20 1.06
CA SER A 41 -5.71 -11.65 1.06
C SER A 41 -7.20 -12.01 0.92
N ALA A 42 -8.07 -11.30 1.62
CA ALA A 42 -9.52 -11.49 1.50
C ALA A 42 -10.04 -11.07 0.12
N GLN A 43 -9.55 -9.96 -0.43
CA GLN A 43 -9.93 -9.48 -1.76
C GLN A 43 -9.48 -10.45 -2.88
N LEU A 44 -8.25 -10.97 -2.81
CA LEU A 44 -7.75 -11.96 -3.77
C LEU A 44 -8.57 -13.26 -3.76
N LYS A 45 -9.14 -13.64 -2.61
CA LYS A 45 -10.07 -14.78 -2.52
C LYS A 45 -11.45 -14.45 -3.12
N ALA A 46 -11.93 -13.23 -2.94
CA ALA A 46 -13.23 -12.79 -3.44
C ALA A 46 -13.20 -12.55 -4.97
N VAL A 47 -12.08 -12.09 -5.51
CA VAL A 47 -11.87 -11.86 -6.95
C VAL A 47 -10.58 -12.58 -7.37
N PRO A 48 -10.65 -13.88 -7.67
CA PRO A 48 -9.45 -14.71 -7.89
C PRO A 48 -8.77 -14.49 -9.25
N VAL A 49 -9.44 -13.84 -10.18
CA VAL A 49 -8.94 -13.60 -11.55
C VAL A 49 -9.07 -12.13 -11.94
N PRO A 50 -8.13 -11.57 -12.71
CA PRO A 50 -8.10 -10.15 -13.05
C PRO A 50 -9.07 -9.79 -14.22
N THR A 51 -10.32 -10.25 -14.13
CA THR A 51 -11.38 -9.88 -15.09
C THR A 51 -12.14 -8.63 -14.68
N ALA A 52 -12.04 -8.26 -13.38
CA ALA A 52 -12.62 -7.06 -12.81
C ALA A 52 -11.82 -6.64 -11.58
N TYR A 53 -11.53 -5.36 -11.46
CA TYR A 53 -10.65 -4.82 -10.43
C TYR A 53 -11.43 -4.36 -9.20
N PRO A 54 -11.03 -4.79 -7.98
CA PRO A 54 -11.65 -4.33 -6.74
C PRO A 54 -11.61 -2.81 -6.63
N ARG A 55 -12.75 -2.16 -6.40
CA ARG A 55 -12.84 -0.71 -6.32
C ARG A 55 -13.37 -0.20 -4.97
N THR A 56 -14.49 -0.71 -4.49
CA THR A 56 -15.13 -0.22 -3.28
C THR A 56 -16.03 -1.28 -2.65
N ILE A 57 -16.55 -0.99 -1.46
CA ILE A 57 -17.62 -1.76 -0.83
C ILE A 57 -18.94 -1.01 -1.03
N GLY A 58 -19.94 -1.72 -1.54
CA GLY A 58 -21.27 -1.17 -1.73
C GLY A 58 -22.01 -0.95 -0.41
N LYS A 59 -23.15 -0.25 -0.48
CA LYS A 59 -24.02 -0.04 0.69
C LYS A 59 -24.57 -1.37 1.28
N ASP A 60 -24.58 -2.41 0.46
CA ASP A 60 -24.96 -3.78 0.81
C ASP A 60 -23.81 -4.59 1.45
N GLY A 61 -22.68 -3.97 1.72
CA GLY A 61 -21.48 -4.60 2.27
C GLY A 61 -20.71 -5.48 1.29
N LYS A 62 -21.11 -5.56 0.02
CA LYS A 62 -20.42 -6.39 -0.98
C LYS A 62 -19.35 -5.63 -1.73
N LEU A 63 -18.29 -6.35 -2.07
CA LEU A 63 -17.23 -5.82 -2.94
C LEU A 63 -17.79 -5.48 -4.31
N LYS A 64 -17.54 -4.26 -4.77
CA LYS A 64 -17.78 -3.81 -6.15
C LYS A 64 -16.46 -3.73 -6.88
N ALA A 65 -16.44 -4.38 -8.04
CA ALA A 65 -15.30 -4.37 -8.95
C ALA A 65 -15.69 -3.65 -10.26
N THR A 66 -14.70 -3.09 -10.96
CA THR A 66 -14.84 -2.41 -12.23
C THR A 66 -14.21 -3.25 -13.35
N PRO A 67 -14.76 -3.20 -14.59
CA PRO A 67 -14.11 -3.80 -15.73
C PRO A 67 -12.82 -3.06 -16.10
N MET A 68 -11.94 -3.70 -16.86
CA MET A 68 -10.77 -3.04 -17.45
C MET A 68 -11.22 -1.87 -18.33
N ASN A 69 -10.76 -0.68 -18.07
CA ASN A 69 -10.96 0.64 -18.70
C ASN A 69 -11.49 1.70 -17.70
N ASP A 70 -11.56 1.38 -16.44
CA ASP A 70 -11.80 2.37 -15.39
C ASP A 70 -10.46 2.97 -14.94
N TRP A 71 -10.40 4.26 -14.72
CA TRP A 71 -9.17 4.96 -14.31
C TRP A 71 -8.56 4.49 -12.98
N THR A 72 -9.30 3.69 -12.20
CA THR A 72 -8.86 3.20 -10.89
C THR A 72 -8.13 1.86 -10.91
N GLU A 73 -8.03 1.21 -12.05
CA GLU A 73 -7.55 -0.19 -12.14
C GLU A 73 -6.10 -0.37 -11.69
N GLY A 74 -5.22 0.56 -12.02
CA GLY A 74 -3.81 0.51 -11.65
C GLY A 74 -3.57 0.58 -10.14
N PHE A 75 -4.50 1.12 -9.36
CA PHE A 75 -4.33 1.22 -7.90
C PHE A 75 -4.31 -0.16 -7.21
N TYR A 76 -5.09 -1.11 -7.69
CA TYR A 76 -5.14 -2.43 -7.05
C TYR A 76 -3.80 -3.19 -7.18
N PRO A 77 -3.25 -3.40 -8.38
CA PRO A 77 -1.91 -3.97 -8.52
C PRO A 77 -0.82 -3.11 -7.89
N GLY A 78 -0.93 -1.78 -7.91
CA GLY A 78 -0.02 -0.89 -7.23
C GLY A 78 0.07 -1.17 -5.73
N CYS A 79 -1.08 -1.39 -5.06
CA CYS A 79 -1.10 -1.78 -3.66
C CYS A 79 -0.45 -3.16 -3.42
N LEU A 80 -0.62 -4.12 -4.34
CA LEU A 80 0.03 -5.44 -4.25
C LEU A 80 1.56 -5.33 -4.38
N TRP A 81 2.04 -4.43 -5.25
CA TRP A 81 3.47 -4.11 -5.36
C TRP A 81 4.02 -3.49 -4.07
N TYR A 82 3.29 -2.56 -3.43
CA TYR A 82 3.68 -2.00 -2.13
C TYR A 82 3.72 -3.05 -1.02
N LEU A 83 2.78 -4.00 -1.02
CA LEU A 83 2.82 -5.13 -0.09
C LEU A 83 4.08 -5.98 -0.31
N TYR A 84 4.43 -6.28 -1.56
CA TYR A 84 5.67 -6.98 -1.87
C TYR A 84 6.90 -6.19 -1.44
N GLU A 85 6.98 -4.92 -1.77
CA GLU A 85 8.12 -4.06 -1.43
C GLU A 85 8.37 -4.01 0.09
N TYR A 86 7.30 -3.91 0.87
CA TYR A 86 7.40 -3.85 2.33
C TYR A 86 7.69 -5.21 2.97
N THR A 87 7.01 -6.27 2.52
CA THR A 87 7.06 -7.60 3.18
C THR A 87 8.10 -8.53 2.60
N GLN A 88 8.52 -8.32 1.35
CA GLN A 88 9.39 -9.20 0.54
C GLN A 88 8.83 -10.62 0.36
N LYS A 89 7.50 -10.81 0.52
CA LYS A 89 6.85 -12.10 0.33
C LYS A 89 6.53 -12.34 -1.14
N GLU A 90 7.02 -13.44 -1.69
CA GLU A 90 6.82 -13.81 -3.11
C GLU A 90 5.33 -13.96 -3.49
N GLU A 91 4.46 -14.29 -2.56
CA GLU A 91 3.01 -14.35 -2.81
C GLU A 91 2.45 -13.00 -3.30
N TRP A 92 2.90 -11.87 -2.71
CA TRP A 92 2.48 -10.53 -3.12
C TRP A 92 3.03 -10.14 -4.48
N LYS A 93 4.29 -10.51 -4.76
CA LYS A 93 4.90 -10.31 -6.07
C LYS A 93 4.13 -11.04 -7.18
N ASN A 94 3.85 -12.33 -6.96
CA ASN A 94 3.11 -13.13 -7.91
C ASN A 94 1.68 -12.61 -8.13
N ALA A 95 1.01 -12.15 -7.07
CA ALA A 95 -0.27 -11.48 -7.17
C ALA A 95 -0.16 -10.17 -7.96
N ALA A 96 0.83 -9.32 -7.64
CA ALA A 96 1.05 -8.05 -8.33
C ALA A 96 1.30 -8.23 -9.82
N ILE A 97 2.17 -9.17 -10.22
CA ILE A 97 2.43 -9.51 -11.62
C ILE A 97 1.12 -9.92 -12.31
N ARG A 98 0.41 -10.90 -11.74
CA ARG A 98 -0.84 -11.42 -12.31
C ARG A 98 -1.90 -10.34 -12.53
N TRP A 99 -1.97 -9.33 -11.66
CA TRP A 99 -2.95 -8.24 -11.75
C TRP A 99 -2.45 -7.05 -12.57
N THR A 100 -1.14 -6.93 -12.81
CA THR A 100 -0.55 -5.89 -13.66
C THR A 100 -0.54 -6.28 -15.14
N GLU A 101 -0.18 -7.53 -15.46
CA GLU A 101 -0.02 -7.98 -16.85
C GLU A 101 -1.24 -7.72 -17.75
N PRO A 102 -2.51 -7.92 -17.31
CA PRO A 102 -3.67 -7.63 -18.13
C PRO A 102 -3.85 -6.16 -18.47
N LEU A 103 -3.24 -5.24 -17.73
CA LEU A 103 -3.30 -3.79 -18.00
C LEU A 103 -2.30 -3.35 -19.08
N GLU A 104 -1.33 -4.20 -19.46
CA GLU A 104 -0.28 -3.87 -20.41
C GLU A 104 -0.79 -3.28 -21.77
N PRO A 105 -1.91 -3.74 -22.36
CA PRO A 105 -2.45 -3.13 -23.55
C PRO A 105 -2.91 -1.68 -23.37
N LEU A 106 -3.26 -1.28 -22.15
CA LEU A 106 -3.81 0.05 -21.87
C LEU A 106 -2.77 1.16 -22.03
N LYS A 107 -1.48 0.85 -21.96
CA LYS A 107 -0.39 1.82 -22.20
C LYS A 107 -0.41 2.47 -23.58
N LYS A 108 -1.12 1.84 -24.55
CA LYS A 108 -1.26 2.34 -25.92
C LYS A 108 -2.49 3.22 -26.12
N LEU A 109 -3.34 3.38 -25.10
CA LEU A 109 -4.50 4.25 -25.18
C LEU A 109 -4.06 5.71 -25.24
N THR A 110 -4.70 6.49 -26.11
CA THR A 110 -4.44 7.93 -26.27
C THR A 110 -5.67 8.79 -26.03
N ASN A 111 -6.79 8.15 -25.74
CA ASN A 111 -8.11 8.79 -25.63
C ASN A 111 -8.56 9.02 -24.19
N HIS A 112 -7.69 8.79 -23.22
CA HIS A 112 -8.01 8.95 -21.80
C HIS A 112 -6.91 9.75 -21.09
N HIS A 113 -7.28 10.80 -20.34
CA HIS A 113 -6.32 11.67 -19.66
C HIS A 113 -5.67 11.03 -18.42
N ASP A 114 -6.31 10.00 -17.86
CA ASP A 114 -5.84 9.32 -16.63
C ASP A 114 -5.02 8.05 -16.91
N ILE A 115 -4.49 7.88 -18.13
CA ILE A 115 -3.69 6.68 -18.48
C ILE A 115 -2.53 6.44 -17.51
N GLY A 116 -1.93 7.50 -16.97
CA GLY A 116 -0.86 7.39 -15.99
C GLY A 116 -1.28 6.72 -14.66
N PHE A 117 -2.57 6.66 -14.35
CA PHE A 117 -3.09 5.93 -13.17
C PHE A 117 -3.44 4.47 -13.48
N LEU A 118 -3.51 4.10 -14.75
CA LEU A 118 -3.80 2.74 -15.20
C LEU A 118 -2.56 1.84 -15.23
N MET A 119 -1.36 2.44 -15.12
CA MET A 119 -0.07 1.76 -15.34
C MET A 119 0.77 1.78 -14.05
#